data_6952f2ab9eefe53b58ad8e27b1078599
#
_entry.id   6952f2ab9eefe53b58ad8e27b1078599
#
_cell.length_a   1.000
_cell.length_b   1.000
_cell.length_c   1.000
_cell.angle_alpha   90.00
_cell.angle_beta   90.00
_cell.angle_gamma   90.00
#
_symmetry.space_group_name_H-M   'P 1'
#
loop_
_entity.id
_entity.type
_entity.pdbx_description
1 polymer ?
#
loop_
_entity_poly.entity_id
_entity_poly.type
_entity_poly.pdbx_seq_one_letter_code
_entity_poly.pdbx_strand_id
1 'polypeptide(L)'
;RPTRQRVALCNLMFGAGDRHLSAEELYAEAHKAGEPVSLATVYNTLHQFTDAGLVRPLSAEGQRTYFDTNTDDHHHFFVEDDSSMIDIPDGSLRFDHLPEPPEGMEIVNVDVVVRLRRKTPAVAAETTEAATAD
;
A
#
# COMPACT_ATOMS: atom_id res chain seq x y z
N ARG A 1 14.96 3.45 -20.28
CA ARG A 1 15.67 2.37 -20.96
C ARG A 1 15.66 1.11 -20.14
N PRO A 2 15.15 0.00 -20.68
CA PRO A 2 15.09 -1.23 -19.89
C PRO A 2 16.48 -1.80 -19.65
N THR A 3 16.67 -2.30 -18.46
CA THR A 3 17.85 -3.04 -18.09
C THR A 3 17.38 -4.41 -17.61
N ARG A 4 18.32 -5.37 -17.54
CA ARG A 4 17.96 -6.69 -17.05
C ARG A 4 17.34 -6.61 -15.65
N GLN A 5 17.93 -5.80 -14.79
CA GLN A 5 17.44 -5.68 -13.41
C GLN A 5 16.05 -5.06 -13.37
N ARG A 6 15.82 -4.03 -14.19
CA ARG A 6 14.52 -3.38 -14.22
C ARG A 6 13.44 -4.31 -14.74
N VAL A 7 13.78 -5.10 -15.76
CA VAL A 7 12.83 -6.08 -16.31
C VAL A 7 12.51 -7.15 -15.27
N ALA A 8 13.52 -7.61 -14.52
CA ALA A 8 13.30 -8.60 -13.49
C ALA A 8 12.36 -8.07 -12.40
N LEU A 9 12.57 -6.84 -11.96
CA LEU A 9 11.70 -6.23 -10.96
C LEU A 9 10.28 -6.04 -11.49
N CYS A 10 10.17 -5.66 -12.74
CA CYS A 10 8.87 -5.50 -13.40
C CYS A 10 8.09 -6.82 -13.41
N ASN A 11 8.77 -7.90 -13.74
CA ASN A 11 8.13 -9.22 -13.76
C ASN A 11 7.66 -9.64 -12.38
N LEU A 12 8.43 -9.35 -11.35
CA LEU A 12 8.03 -9.67 -9.99
C LEU A 12 6.82 -8.87 -9.55
N MET A 13 6.77 -7.61 -9.94
CA MET A 13 5.69 -6.72 -9.51
C MET A 13 4.38 -6.98 -10.25
N PHE A 14 4.47 -7.21 -11.55
CA PHE A 14 3.27 -7.23 -12.40
C PHE A 14 2.90 -8.61 -12.90
N GLY A 15 3.62 -9.62 -12.51
CA GLY A 15 3.43 -10.95 -13.07
C GLY A 15 2.29 -11.75 -12.45
N ALA A 16 1.75 -11.32 -11.33
CA ALA A 16 0.77 -12.11 -10.58
C ALA A 16 -0.42 -11.29 -10.12
N GLY A 17 -0.85 -10.32 -10.91
CA GLY A 17 -1.99 -9.48 -10.57
C GLY A 17 -1.58 -8.29 -9.72
N ASP A 18 -2.57 -7.57 -9.24
CA ASP A 18 -2.33 -6.36 -8.47
C ASP A 18 -1.73 -6.64 -7.11
N ARG A 19 -0.81 -5.82 -6.67
CA ARG A 19 -0.07 -6.01 -5.43
C ARG A 19 0.26 -4.68 -4.78
N HIS A 20 0.44 -4.75 -3.45
CA HIS A 20 1.06 -3.67 -2.68
C HIS A 20 2.37 -4.22 -2.15
N LEU A 21 3.45 -3.49 -2.30
CA LEU A 21 4.71 -3.93 -1.72
C LEU A 21 5.61 -2.75 -1.46
N SER A 22 6.43 -2.89 -0.41
CA SER A 22 7.45 -1.90 -0.11
C SER A 22 8.70 -2.22 -0.92
N ALA A 23 9.62 -1.26 -0.96
CA ALA A 23 10.91 -1.49 -1.62
C ALA A 23 11.65 -2.65 -0.98
N GLU A 24 11.60 -2.74 0.35
CA GLU A 24 12.27 -3.81 1.06
C GLU A 24 11.68 -5.17 0.72
N GLU A 25 10.36 -5.25 0.58
CA GLU A 25 9.72 -6.50 0.20
C GLU A 25 10.09 -6.91 -1.20
N LEU A 26 10.13 -5.96 -2.13
CA LEU A 26 10.54 -6.25 -3.49
C LEU A 26 12.00 -6.69 -3.55
N TYR A 27 12.86 -6.04 -2.77
CA TYR A 27 14.25 -6.41 -2.67
C TYR A 27 14.39 -7.86 -2.19
N ALA A 28 13.66 -8.24 -1.15
CA ALA A 28 13.72 -9.60 -0.63
C ALA A 28 13.23 -10.61 -1.66
N GLU A 29 12.16 -10.29 -2.39
CA GLU A 29 11.66 -11.17 -3.42
C GLU A 29 12.65 -11.36 -4.55
N ALA A 30 13.33 -10.27 -4.94
CA ALA A 30 14.33 -10.36 -6.00
C ALA A 30 15.46 -11.28 -5.60
N HIS A 31 15.94 -11.16 -4.37
CA HIS A 31 16.99 -12.04 -3.89
C HIS A 31 16.54 -13.50 -3.84
N LYS A 32 15.32 -13.73 -3.38
CA LYS A 32 14.77 -15.07 -3.33
C LYS A 32 14.62 -15.67 -4.72
N ALA A 33 14.35 -14.84 -5.71
CA ALA A 33 14.19 -15.28 -7.09
C ALA A 33 15.52 -15.42 -7.83
N GLY A 34 16.63 -15.16 -7.16
CA GLY A 34 17.95 -15.26 -7.78
C GLY A 34 18.33 -14.06 -8.64
N GLU A 35 17.68 -12.93 -8.43
CA GLU A 35 17.99 -11.71 -9.18
C GLU A 35 18.76 -10.76 -8.25
N PRO A 36 20.08 -10.68 -8.38
CA PRO A 36 20.87 -9.86 -7.48
C PRO A 36 20.76 -8.38 -7.83
N VAL A 37 20.02 -7.65 -7.05
CA VAL A 37 19.87 -6.21 -7.20
C VAL A 37 20.15 -5.56 -5.85
N SER A 38 20.65 -4.31 -5.88
CA SER A 38 20.83 -3.57 -4.65
C SER A 38 19.52 -2.91 -4.24
N LEU A 39 19.42 -2.59 -2.96
CA LEU A 39 18.24 -1.86 -2.49
C LEU A 39 18.13 -0.50 -3.17
N ALA A 40 19.26 0.15 -3.44
CA ALA A 40 19.25 1.43 -4.15
C ALA A 40 18.66 1.28 -5.55
N THR A 41 19.00 0.19 -6.25
CA THR A 41 18.44 -0.07 -7.57
C THR A 41 16.94 -0.28 -7.49
N VAL A 42 16.48 -0.99 -6.44
CA VAL A 42 15.04 -1.19 -6.24
C VAL A 42 14.34 0.15 -6.06
N TYR A 43 14.87 1.02 -5.20
CA TYR A 43 14.26 2.34 -4.99
C TYR A 43 14.25 3.17 -6.26
N ASN A 44 15.37 3.18 -7.00
CA ASN A 44 15.44 3.94 -8.24
C ASN A 44 14.42 3.44 -9.26
N THR A 45 14.27 2.13 -9.35
CA THR A 45 13.32 1.54 -10.28
C THR A 45 11.88 1.89 -9.89
N LEU A 46 11.57 1.81 -8.59
CA LEU A 46 10.22 2.15 -8.12
C LEU A 46 9.90 3.62 -8.37
N HIS A 47 10.89 4.51 -8.20
CA HIS A 47 10.69 5.91 -8.50
C HIS A 47 10.42 6.14 -9.98
N GLN A 48 11.14 5.43 -10.84
CA GLN A 48 10.91 5.54 -12.27
C GLN A 48 9.52 5.00 -12.66
N PHE A 49 9.11 3.90 -12.04
CA PHE A 49 7.78 3.35 -12.28
C PHE A 49 6.69 4.32 -11.80
N THR A 50 6.93 4.98 -10.68
CA THR A 50 6.00 5.98 -10.17
C THR A 50 5.87 7.15 -11.16
N ASP A 51 7.00 7.64 -11.63
CA ASP A 51 7.00 8.76 -12.59
C ASP A 51 6.31 8.38 -13.90
N ALA A 52 6.41 7.13 -14.28
CA ALA A 52 5.77 6.64 -15.50
C ALA A 52 4.30 6.27 -15.31
N GLY A 53 3.78 6.36 -14.09
CA GLY A 53 2.39 6.03 -13.81
C GLY A 53 2.10 4.55 -13.72
N LEU A 54 3.13 3.72 -13.58
CA LEU A 54 2.96 2.27 -13.51
C LEU A 54 2.64 1.79 -12.09
N VAL A 55 3.06 2.53 -11.08
CA VAL A 55 2.72 2.23 -9.70
C VAL A 55 2.33 3.53 -9.01
N ARG A 56 1.66 3.38 -7.88
CA ARG A 56 1.17 4.50 -7.09
C ARG A 56 1.72 4.37 -5.68
N PRO A 57 2.47 5.37 -5.18
CA PRO A 57 3.00 5.27 -3.83
C PRO A 57 1.92 5.53 -2.80
N LEU A 58 1.95 4.76 -1.72
CA LEU A 58 1.02 4.89 -0.61
C LEU A 58 1.83 4.99 0.67
N SER A 59 1.59 6.03 1.44
CA SER A 59 2.28 6.22 2.71
C SER A 59 1.27 6.51 3.79
N ALA A 60 1.47 5.89 4.94
CA ALA A 60 0.76 6.25 6.14
C ALA A 60 1.77 6.86 7.08
N GLU A 61 1.35 7.86 7.84
CA GLU A 61 2.26 8.56 8.73
C GLU A 61 2.99 7.60 9.64
N GLY A 62 4.32 7.71 9.70
CA GLY A 62 5.12 6.84 10.53
C GLY A 62 5.35 5.46 9.98
N GLN A 63 4.92 5.20 8.77
CA GLN A 63 5.05 3.88 8.16
C GLN A 63 5.88 3.97 6.89
N ARG A 64 6.37 2.81 6.45
CA ARG A 64 7.12 2.76 5.21
C ARG A 64 6.19 3.00 4.02
N THR A 65 6.76 3.45 2.91
CA THR A 65 5.99 3.66 1.71
C THR A 65 5.75 2.32 1.01
N TYR A 66 4.51 2.10 0.60
CA TYR A 66 4.14 0.96 -0.22
C TYR A 66 3.90 1.46 -1.64
N PHE A 67 4.11 0.58 -2.61
CA PHE A 67 3.87 0.89 -4.01
C PHE A 67 2.79 -0.07 -4.51
N ASP A 68 1.75 0.51 -5.07
CA ASP A 68 0.58 -0.25 -5.50
C ASP A 68 0.60 -0.35 -7.02
N THR A 69 0.53 -1.57 -7.53
CA THR A 69 0.48 -1.78 -8.98
C THR A 69 -0.91 -1.47 -9.54
N ASN A 70 -1.91 -1.42 -8.68
CA ASN A 70 -3.23 -0.98 -9.10
C ASN A 70 -3.29 0.54 -8.99
N THR A 71 -3.31 1.23 -10.11
CA THR A 71 -3.28 2.68 -10.14
C THR A 71 -4.67 3.30 -10.20
N ASP A 72 -5.72 2.50 -10.15
CA ASP A 72 -7.07 3.01 -10.05
C ASP A 72 -7.29 3.63 -8.67
N ASP A 73 -8.18 4.60 -8.60
CA ASP A 73 -8.49 5.24 -7.32
C ASP A 73 -9.19 4.26 -6.41
N HIS A 74 -8.62 4.00 -5.26
CA HIS A 74 -9.23 3.15 -4.25
C HIS A 74 -8.57 3.41 -2.91
N HIS A 75 -9.21 2.92 -1.87
CA HIS A 75 -8.76 3.15 -0.50
C HIS A 75 -8.24 1.86 0.09
N HIS A 76 -7.57 1.94 1.23
CA HIS A 76 -6.87 0.79 1.79
C HIS A 76 -7.08 0.66 3.27
N PHE A 77 -7.10 -0.59 3.75
CA PHE A 77 -6.85 -0.89 5.15
C PHE A 77 -5.35 -1.06 5.35
N PHE A 78 -4.86 -0.59 6.46
CA PHE A 78 -3.48 -0.85 6.87
C PHE A 78 -3.51 -1.63 8.17
N VAL A 79 -3.00 -2.86 8.17
CA VAL A 79 -2.99 -3.72 9.34
C VAL A 79 -1.71 -3.45 10.11
N GLU A 80 -1.83 -2.82 11.28
CA GLU A 80 -0.65 -2.41 12.04
C GLU A 80 0.15 -3.58 12.56
N ASP A 81 -0.51 -4.70 12.85
CA ASP A 81 0.15 -5.86 13.43
C ASP A 81 1.25 -6.43 12.55
N ASP A 82 1.01 -6.49 11.25
CA ASP A 82 1.96 -7.09 10.32
C ASP A 82 2.31 -6.17 9.15
N SER A 83 1.90 -4.91 9.22
CA SER A 83 2.20 -3.90 8.21
C SER A 83 1.71 -4.27 6.82
N SER A 84 0.59 -4.97 6.72
CA SER A 84 0.03 -5.33 5.43
C SER A 84 -1.01 -4.31 4.99
N MET A 85 -1.21 -4.23 3.66
CA MET A 85 -2.20 -3.35 3.05
C MET A 85 -3.25 -4.22 2.37
N ILE A 86 -4.50 -3.86 2.55
CA ILE A 86 -5.62 -4.58 1.95
C ILE A 86 -6.52 -3.56 1.27
N ASP A 87 -6.94 -3.84 0.04
CA ASP A 87 -7.83 -2.93 -0.66
C ASP A 87 -9.19 -2.89 0.00
N ILE A 88 -9.75 -1.70 0.12
CA ILE A 88 -11.13 -1.55 0.57
C ILE A 88 -12.02 -1.72 -0.66
N PRO A 89 -13.05 -2.57 -0.59
CA PRO A 89 -13.93 -2.77 -1.74
C PRO A 89 -14.55 -1.47 -2.22
N ASP A 90 -14.73 -1.36 -3.52
CA ASP A 90 -15.36 -0.19 -4.11
C ASP A 90 -16.74 0.05 -3.52
N GLY A 91 -17.03 1.31 -3.27
CA GLY A 91 -18.34 1.68 -2.74
C GLY A 91 -18.49 1.54 -1.24
N SER A 92 -17.45 1.02 -0.55
CA SER A 92 -17.50 0.87 0.90
C SER A 92 -17.35 2.19 1.63
N LEU A 93 -16.69 3.16 1.01
CA LEU A 93 -16.51 4.48 1.59
C LEU A 93 -17.21 5.50 0.74
N ARG A 94 -17.87 6.42 1.40
CA ARG A 94 -18.55 7.52 0.74
C ARG A 94 -18.21 8.81 1.41
N PHE A 95 -18.10 9.87 0.62
CA PHE A 95 -17.85 11.20 1.12
C PHE A 95 -19.03 12.08 0.75
N ASP A 96 -19.78 12.48 1.75
CA ASP A 96 -20.90 13.39 1.50
C ASP A 96 -20.39 14.77 1.19
N HIS A 97 -19.20 15.11 1.69
CA HIS A 97 -18.72 16.46 1.60
C HIS A 97 -17.20 16.47 1.75
N LEU A 98 -16.54 17.13 0.83
CA LEU A 98 -15.11 17.34 0.91
C LEU A 98 -14.82 18.80 1.24
N PRO A 99 -13.73 19.08 1.93
CA PRO A 99 -13.41 20.46 2.22
C PRO A 99 -13.07 21.23 0.95
N GLU A 100 -13.31 22.52 0.98
CA GLU A 100 -12.94 23.38 -0.13
C GLU A 100 -11.42 23.48 -0.22
N PRO A 101 -10.84 23.29 -1.39
CA PRO A 101 -9.41 23.49 -1.50
C PRO A 101 -9.07 24.99 -1.40
N PRO A 102 -7.84 25.31 -1.04
CA PRO A 102 -7.41 26.70 -1.04
C PRO A 102 -7.58 27.32 -2.42
N GLU A 103 -7.70 28.64 -2.44
CA GLU A 103 -7.89 29.37 -3.69
C GLU A 103 -6.76 29.05 -4.66
N GLY A 104 -7.13 28.80 -5.92
CA GLY A 104 -6.15 28.47 -6.96
C GLY A 104 -5.72 27.03 -6.98
N MET A 105 -6.32 26.20 -6.13
CA MET A 105 -5.98 24.79 -6.07
C MET A 105 -7.19 23.91 -6.31
N GLU A 106 -6.95 22.69 -6.75
CA GLU A 106 -8.04 21.75 -6.96
C GLU A 106 -7.67 20.42 -6.33
N ILE A 107 -8.68 19.66 -5.92
CA ILE A 107 -8.45 18.34 -5.35
C ILE A 107 -8.18 17.38 -6.49
N VAL A 108 -7.00 16.77 -6.48
CA VAL A 108 -6.63 15.81 -7.52
C VAL A 108 -7.11 14.41 -7.14
N ASN A 109 -7.06 14.10 -5.86
CA ASN A 109 -7.38 12.76 -5.40
C ASN A 109 -7.59 12.77 -3.89
N VAL A 110 -8.34 11.79 -3.42
CA VAL A 110 -8.55 11.58 -1.98
C VAL A 110 -8.19 10.14 -1.67
N ASP A 111 -7.22 9.97 -0.79
CA ASP A 111 -6.80 8.63 -0.36
C ASP A 111 -7.17 8.46 1.10
N VAL A 112 -7.77 7.33 1.42
CA VAL A 112 -8.12 7.02 2.80
C VAL A 112 -7.40 5.74 3.20
N VAL A 113 -6.72 5.80 4.33
CA VAL A 113 -6.09 4.63 4.93
C VAL A 113 -6.77 4.39 6.26
N VAL A 114 -7.43 3.26 6.38
CA VAL A 114 -8.11 2.88 7.60
C VAL A 114 -7.19 1.92 8.34
N ARG A 115 -6.77 2.31 9.54
CA ARG A 115 -5.81 1.53 10.30
C ARG A 115 -6.52 0.47 11.10
N LEU A 116 -6.02 -0.74 11.03
CA LEU A 116 -6.59 -1.89 11.71
C LEU A 116 -5.57 -2.49 12.67
N ARG A 117 -6.07 -3.12 13.70
CA ARG A 117 -5.26 -4.01 14.52
C ARG A 117 -6.16 -5.16 14.93
N ARG A 118 -5.56 -6.29 15.24
CA ARG A 118 -6.36 -7.46 15.58
C ARG A 118 -7.07 -7.25 16.90
N LYS A 119 -8.26 -7.80 16.97
CA LYS A 119 -9.02 -7.73 18.21
C LYS A 119 -8.34 -8.57 19.28
N THR A 120 -8.54 -8.18 20.52
CA THR A 120 -8.07 -8.96 21.64
C THR A 120 -8.67 -10.36 21.55
N PRO A 121 -7.89 -11.41 21.86
CA PRO A 121 -8.42 -12.76 21.83
C PRO A 121 -9.69 -12.91 22.67
N ALA A 122 -10.51 -13.88 22.30
CA ALA A 122 -11.78 -14.10 22.94
C ALA A 122 -11.68 -14.28 24.45
N VAL A 123 -10.62 -14.91 24.92
CA VAL A 123 -10.44 -15.10 26.35
C VAL A 123 -10.47 -13.77 27.08
N ALA A 124 -9.75 -12.81 26.55
CA ALA A 124 -9.72 -11.51 27.16
C ALA A 124 -11.04 -10.78 26.97
N ALA A 125 -11.69 -11.02 25.87
CA ALA A 125 -12.91 -10.32 25.57
C ALA A 125 -14.10 -10.85 26.36
N GLU A 126 -14.07 -12.10 26.69
CA GLU A 126 -15.24 -12.66 27.34
C GLU A 126 -15.49 -12.05 28.68
N THR A 127 -14.50 -11.51 29.18
CA THR A 127 -14.78 -10.77 30.34
C THR A 127 -15.54 -9.57 30.02
N THR A 128 -15.83 -9.40 29.02
CA THR A 128 -16.45 -8.45 28.64
C THR A 128 -17.59 -8.28 28.30
N GLU A 129 -17.73 -9.13 28.57
CA GLU A 129 -18.51 -9.00 28.46
C GLU A 129 -18.97 -8.23 28.46
N ALA A 130 -18.81 -8.10 28.65
CA ALA A 130 -19.22 -7.49 28.80
C ALA A 130 -19.31 -6.59 28.25
N ALA A 131 -18.84 -6.51 28.23
CA ALA A 131 -18.85 -5.68 27.83
C ALA A 131 -19.57 -5.23 27.04
N THR A 132 -19.91 -5.50 27.04
CA THR A 132 -20.51 -5.21 26.55
C THR A 132 -20.90 -4.32 26.17
N ALA A 133 -20.85 -4.16 26.15
CA ALA A 133 -21.14 -3.49 25.84
C ALA A 133 -21.11 -2.54 25.24
N ASP A 134 -20.96 -2.24 25.04
CA ASP A 134 -20.93 -1.34 24.59
C ASP A 134 -20.78 -0.74 24.31
#